data_989eade07717b69261bd60aa49d325c0
#
_entry.id   989eade07717b69261bd60aa49d325c0
#
_cell.length_a   1.000
_cell.length_b   1.000
_cell.length_c   1.000
_cell.angle_alpha   90.00
_cell.angle_beta   90.00
_cell.angle_gamma   90.00
#
_symmetry.space_group_name_H-M   'P 1'
#
loop_
_entity.id
_entity.type
_entity.pdbx_description
1 polymer ?
#
loop_
_entity_poly.entity_id
_entity_poly.type
_entity_poly.pdbx_seq_one_letter_code
_entity_poly.pdbx_strand_id
1 'polypeptide(L)' 'MSVRALDEKLTIKEIISDLKVAPATFYRWRQLGKGPRSIKLPNGDVRIRRSEYERWLSEREDAA' A
#
# COMPACT_ATOMS: atom_id res chain seq x y z
N MET A 1 -13.62 5.60 20.93
CA MET A 1 -13.13 6.01 19.67
C MET A 1 -12.49 4.84 18.93
N SER A 2 -12.78 4.71 17.72
CA SER A 2 -12.34 3.55 16.97
C SER A 2 -11.06 3.83 16.18
N VAL A 3 -10.05 3.03 16.42
CA VAL A 3 -8.80 3.12 15.67
C VAL A 3 -9.06 2.82 14.19
N ARG A 4 -10.06 1.99 13.93
CA ARG A 4 -10.37 1.63 12.55
C ARG A 4 -10.80 2.82 11.70
N ALA A 5 -11.32 3.86 12.34
CA ALA A 5 -11.69 5.06 11.60
C ALA A 5 -10.48 5.73 10.96
N LEU A 6 -9.29 5.44 11.49
CA LEU A 6 -8.05 6.00 10.98
C LEU A 6 -7.33 5.07 10.02
N ASP A 7 -7.87 3.87 9.81
CA ASP A 7 -7.24 2.89 8.93
C ASP A 7 -7.88 2.93 7.56
N GLU A 8 -7.61 4.01 6.86
CA GLU A 8 -8.13 4.22 5.51
C GLU A 8 -7.74 3.08 4.58
N LYS A 9 -8.57 2.92 3.57
CA LYS A 9 -8.25 1.99 2.49
C LYS A 9 -7.77 2.81 1.30
N LEU A 10 -6.47 2.77 1.08
CA LEU A 10 -5.83 3.57 0.04
C LEU A 10 -5.91 2.87 -1.30
N THR A 11 -6.05 3.65 -2.35
CA THR A 11 -5.95 3.11 -3.70
C THR A 11 -4.49 2.99 -4.08
N ILE A 12 -4.23 2.15 -5.08
CA ILE A 12 -2.86 2.02 -5.59
C ILE A 12 -2.39 3.35 -6.15
N LYS A 13 -3.28 4.07 -6.80
CA LYS A 13 -2.94 5.38 -7.37
C LYS A 13 -2.48 6.34 -6.28
N GLU A 14 -3.16 6.34 -5.14
CA GLU A 14 -2.78 7.20 -4.04
C GLU A 14 -1.40 6.85 -3.50
N ILE A 15 -1.11 5.55 -3.42
CA ILE A 15 0.19 5.10 -2.92
C ILE A 15 1.30 5.46 -3.90
N ILE A 16 1.07 5.24 -5.19
CA ILE A 16 2.04 5.61 -6.21
C ILE A 16 2.35 7.10 -6.15
N SER A 17 1.32 7.90 -5.97
CA SER A 17 1.48 9.35 -5.87
C SER A 17 2.28 9.73 -4.62
N ASP A 18 1.99 9.06 -3.52
CA ASP A 18 2.66 9.33 -2.25
C ASP A 18 4.14 8.95 -2.32
N LEU A 19 4.43 7.82 -2.94
CA LEU A 19 5.80 7.33 -3.06
C LEU A 19 6.56 8.01 -4.20
N LYS A 20 5.84 8.61 -5.13
CA LYS A 20 6.44 9.29 -6.28
C LYS A 20 7.25 8.34 -7.14
N VAL A 21 6.71 7.15 -7.36
CA VAL A 21 7.33 6.16 -8.23
C VAL A 21 6.49 5.99 -9.48
N ALA A 22 7.08 5.41 -10.51
CA ALA A 22 6.33 5.11 -11.72
C ALA A 22 5.31 4.00 -11.43
N PRO A 23 4.11 4.07 -12.02
CA PRO A 23 3.11 3.03 -11.81
C PRO A 23 3.63 1.64 -12.12
N ALA A 24 4.38 1.48 -13.19
CA ALA A 24 4.92 0.18 -13.58
C ALA A 24 5.83 -0.39 -12.49
N THR A 25 6.57 0.47 -11.81
CA THR A 25 7.46 0.04 -10.75
C THR A 25 6.68 -0.58 -9.60
N PHE A 26 5.61 0.07 -9.18
CA PHE A 26 4.82 -0.44 -8.07
C PHE A 26 4.10 -1.73 -8.44
N TYR A 27 3.55 -1.80 -9.65
CA TYR A 27 2.88 -3.03 -10.09
C TYR A 27 3.86 -4.19 -10.17
N ARG A 28 5.10 -3.91 -10.58
CA ARG A 28 6.11 -4.94 -10.60
C ARG A 28 6.41 -5.46 -9.20
N TRP A 29 6.51 -4.55 -8.23
CA TRP A 29 6.71 -4.98 -6.85
C TRP A 29 5.59 -5.90 -6.39
N ARG A 30 4.36 -5.57 -6.74
CA ARG A 30 3.22 -6.40 -6.36
C ARG A 30 3.33 -7.79 -6.98
N GLN A 31 3.72 -7.86 -8.24
CA GLN A 31 3.88 -9.14 -8.93
C GLN A 31 4.96 -9.99 -8.27
N LEU A 32 5.99 -9.35 -7.74
CA LEU A 32 7.09 -10.07 -7.10
C LEU A 32 6.83 -10.36 -5.63
N GLY A 33 5.67 -9.97 -5.12
CA GLY A 33 5.36 -10.17 -3.72
C GLY A 33 6.10 -9.23 -2.80
N LYS A 34 6.58 -8.11 -3.31
CA LYS A 34 7.36 -7.15 -2.53
C LYS A 34 6.57 -5.92 -2.10
N GLY A 35 5.32 -5.84 -2.48
CA GLY A 35 4.48 -4.73 -2.08
C GLY A 35 3.78 -4.97 -0.77
N PRO A 36 3.04 -3.99 -0.28
CA PRO A 36 2.26 -4.16 0.95
C PRO A 36 1.09 -5.09 0.71
N ARG A 37 0.57 -5.66 1.80
CA ARG A 37 -0.60 -6.52 1.71
C ARG A 37 -1.77 -5.71 1.19
N SER A 38 -2.57 -6.34 0.37
CA SER A 38 -3.68 -5.66 -0.27
C SER A 38 -4.98 -6.42 -0.10
N ILE A 39 -6.08 -5.71 -0.34
CA ILE A 39 -7.43 -6.27 -0.31
C ILE A 39 -7.95 -6.19 -1.73
N LYS A 40 -8.44 -7.31 -2.26
CA LYS A 40 -9.07 -7.31 -3.56
C LYS A 40 -10.58 -7.23 -3.38
N LEU A 41 -11.17 -6.19 -3.95
CA LEU A 41 -12.61 -6.00 -3.85
C LEU A 41 -13.32 -6.89 -4.87
N PRO A 42 -14.62 -7.18 -4.63
CA PRO A 42 -15.37 -8.04 -5.55
C PRO A 42 -15.41 -7.53 -6.99
N ASN A 43 -15.28 -6.21 -7.19
CA ASN A 43 -15.28 -5.65 -8.54
C ASN A 43 -13.90 -5.68 -9.19
N GLY A 44 -12.91 -6.28 -8.51
CA GLY A 44 -11.56 -6.38 -9.04
C GLY A 44 -10.64 -5.27 -8.64
N ASP A 45 -11.15 -4.22 -8.03
CA ASP A 45 -10.31 -3.14 -7.54
C ASP A 45 -9.48 -3.60 -6.35
N VAL A 46 -8.37 -2.91 -6.14
CA VAL A 46 -7.45 -3.24 -5.05
C VAL A 46 -7.36 -2.06 -4.10
N ARG A 47 -7.33 -2.38 -2.81
CA ARG A 47 -7.14 -1.37 -1.76
C ARG A 47 -6.07 -1.86 -0.81
N ILE A 48 -5.41 -0.91 -0.16
CA ILE A 48 -4.37 -1.23 0.82
C ILE A 48 -4.69 -0.44 2.07
N ARG A 49 -4.77 -1.13 3.21
CA ARG A 49 -5.04 -0.43 4.47
C ARG A 49 -3.87 0.47 4.79
N ARG A 50 -4.16 1.65 5.33
CA ARG A 50 -3.09 2.56 5.72
C ARG A 50 -2.13 1.89 6.70
N SER A 51 -2.64 1.11 7.63
CA SER A 51 -1.79 0.42 8.60
C SER A 51 -0.82 -0.55 7.91
N GLU A 52 -1.28 -1.25 6.89
CA GLU A 52 -0.42 -2.17 6.15
C GLU A 52 0.62 -1.41 5.33
N TYR A 53 0.22 -0.29 4.76
CA TYR A 53 1.13 0.56 4.01
C TYR A 53 2.23 1.11 4.93
N GLU A 54 1.83 1.62 6.10
CA GLU A 54 2.80 2.16 7.05
C GLU A 54 3.74 1.08 7.55
N ARG A 55 3.22 -0.10 7.82
CA ARG A 55 4.06 -1.21 8.26
C ARG A 55 5.08 -1.57 7.17
N TRP A 56 4.61 -1.65 5.92
CA TRP A 56 5.47 -1.98 4.80
C TRP A 56 6.60 -0.96 4.65
N LEU A 57 6.28 0.32 4.79
CA LEU A 57 7.29 1.37 4.76
C LEU A 57 8.26 1.24 5.92
N SER A 58 7.73 0.97 7.09
CA SER A 58 8.54 0.84 8.30
C SER A 58 9.58 -0.28 8.14
N GLU A 59 9.17 -1.37 7.52
CA GLU A 59 10.08 -2.50 7.30
C GLU A 59 11.20 -2.16 6.34
N ARG A 60 11.04 -1.09 5.58
CA ARG A 60 12.04 -0.68 4.60
C ARG A 60 12.85 0.53 5.04
N GLU A 61 12.55 1.04 6.21
CA GLU A 61 13.31 2.18 6.72
C GLU A 61 14.75 1.76 6.95
N ASP A 62 15.64 2.65 6.53
CA ASP A 62 17.06 2.43 6.74
C ASP A 62 17.40 2.89 8.15
N ALA A 63 17.93 1.97 8.94
CA ALA A 63 18.25 2.26 10.33
C ALA A 63 19.53 3.08 10.48
N ALA A 64 20.30 3.22 9.44
CA ALA A 64 21.58 3.92 9.49
C ALA A 64 21.44 5.42 9.72
#